data_f0b5cf82d73a5f5c921f308ea761085c
#
_entry.id   f0b5cf82d73a5f5c921f308ea761085c
#
_cell.length_a   1.000
_cell.length_b   1.000
_cell.length_c   1.000
_cell.angle_alpha   90.00
_cell.angle_beta   90.00
_cell.angle_gamma   90.00
#
_symmetry.space_group_name_H-M   'P 1'
#
loop_
_entity.id
_entity.type
_entity.pdbx_description
1 polymer ?
#
loop_
_entity_poly.entity_id
_entity_poly.type
_entity_poly.pdbx_seq_one_letter_code
_entity_poly.pdbx_strand_id
1 'polypeptide(L)'
;ETDSEVKQIGTSNVTIDSDKTETIGGNNTISVLGSINDTTASNRTVGTGGTLQEKIVGLAQRVSDEKNKIVAPLSYMGSEGQNIFRLLEDTIQLLGEVASTLATRTHRGSPPPDQASTFTQQASQAITIKGKLTPIIE
;
A
#
# COMPACT_ATOMS: atom_id res chain seq x y z
N GLU A 1 29.26 28.72 -19.43
CA GLU A 1 28.10 28.60 -18.52
C GLU A 1 28.38 29.43 -17.27
N THR A 2 27.47 30.31 -16.90
CA THR A 2 27.60 31.16 -15.73
C THR A 2 26.66 30.64 -14.65
N ASP A 3 27.23 30.32 -13.50
CA ASP A 3 26.43 30.00 -12.32
C ASP A 3 25.74 31.28 -11.84
N SER A 4 24.45 31.20 -11.57
CA SER A 4 23.66 32.29 -10.99
C SER A 4 23.20 31.90 -9.60
N GLU A 5 23.67 32.61 -8.59
CA GLU A 5 23.22 32.48 -7.21
C GLU A 5 22.28 33.63 -6.84
N VAL A 6 21.08 33.32 -6.38
CA VAL A 6 20.17 34.31 -5.79
C VAL A 6 20.07 34.03 -4.29
N LYS A 7 20.63 34.90 -3.45
CA LYS A 7 20.52 34.85 -2.01
C LYS A 7 19.50 35.90 -1.53
N GLN A 8 18.42 35.46 -0.90
CA GLN A 8 17.44 36.30 -0.28
C GLN A 8 17.45 36.11 1.23
N ILE A 9 17.55 37.20 1.98
CA ILE A 9 17.49 37.24 3.44
C ILE A 9 16.16 37.92 3.82
N GLY A 10 15.33 37.21 4.60
CA GLY A 10 13.99 37.68 4.99
C GLY A 10 12.88 36.96 4.22
N THR A 11 11.71 37.60 4.14
CA THR A 11 10.51 37.02 3.51
C THR A 11 10.53 37.22 2.00
N SER A 12 10.22 36.18 1.26
CA SER A 12 9.96 36.21 -0.19
C SER A 12 8.51 35.85 -0.47
N ASN A 13 7.76 36.73 -1.12
CA ASN A 13 6.41 36.48 -1.58
C ASN A 13 6.42 36.52 -3.12
N VAL A 14 6.01 35.44 -3.76
CA VAL A 14 5.84 35.37 -5.22
C VAL A 14 4.38 35.07 -5.50
N THR A 15 3.69 36.00 -6.16
CA THR A 15 2.31 35.84 -6.65
C THR A 15 2.33 35.73 -8.16
N ILE A 16 1.69 34.72 -8.68
CA ILE A 16 1.57 34.47 -10.12
C ILE A 16 0.09 34.30 -10.43
N ASP A 17 -0.48 35.24 -11.14
CA ASP A 17 -1.92 35.31 -11.45
C ASP A 17 -2.33 34.40 -12.63
N SER A 18 -1.37 33.76 -13.26
CA SER A 18 -1.55 32.85 -14.39
C SER A 18 -0.71 31.59 -14.20
N ASP A 19 -0.27 30.96 -15.28
CA ASP A 19 0.49 29.73 -15.22
C ASP A 19 1.96 29.93 -14.84
N LYS A 20 2.50 29.00 -14.05
CA LYS A 20 3.95 28.88 -13.82
C LYS A 20 4.45 27.58 -14.39
N THR A 21 5.45 27.65 -15.28
CA THR A 21 6.19 26.49 -15.75
C THR A 21 7.64 26.59 -15.29
N GLU A 22 8.17 25.53 -14.72
CA GLU A 22 9.56 25.41 -14.31
C GLU A 22 10.15 24.13 -14.88
N THR A 23 11.26 24.24 -15.61
CA THR A 23 11.98 23.11 -16.20
C THR A 23 13.42 23.09 -15.69
N ILE A 24 13.80 22.00 -15.03
CA ILE A 24 15.13 21.82 -14.47
C ILE A 24 15.78 20.63 -15.17
N GLY A 25 16.84 20.88 -15.94
CA GLY A 25 17.56 19.84 -16.69
C GLY A 25 18.50 18.98 -15.83
N GLY A 26 18.71 19.36 -14.57
CA GLY A 26 19.54 18.66 -13.61
C GLY A 26 18.75 18.32 -12.34
N ASN A 27 19.41 18.39 -11.20
CA ASN A 27 18.82 18.11 -9.90
C ASN A 27 18.04 19.32 -9.35
N ASN A 28 16.90 19.08 -8.74
CA ASN A 28 16.19 20.05 -7.90
C ASN A 28 16.26 19.60 -6.44
N THR A 29 16.84 20.44 -5.56
CA THR A 29 16.93 20.19 -4.13
C THR A 29 16.18 21.25 -3.36
N ILE A 30 15.19 20.86 -2.58
CA ILE A 30 14.43 21.75 -1.69
C ILE A 30 14.70 21.34 -0.25
N SER A 31 15.30 22.23 0.55
CA SER A 31 15.55 22.02 1.96
C SER A 31 14.81 23.08 2.78
N VAL A 32 13.90 22.65 3.65
CA VAL A 32 13.09 23.53 4.49
C VAL A 32 13.21 23.08 5.94
N LEU A 33 13.68 23.96 6.80
CA LEU A 33 13.82 23.68 8.24
C LEU A 33 12.48 23.80 9.00
N GLY A 34 11.50 24.44 8.41
CA GLY A 34 10.14 24.58 8.94
C GLY A 34 9.15 23.68 8.23
N SER A 35 7.99 24.22 7.88
CA SER A 35 6.90 23.50 7.24
C SER A 35 6.82 23.80 5.74
N ILE A 36 6.44 22.82 4.96
CA ILE A 36 5.99 22.98 3.57
C ILE A 36 4.47 22.79 3.56
N ASN A 37 3.73 23.80 3.09
CA ASN A 37 2.30 23.74 2.86
C ASN A 37 2.05 23.78 1.35
N ASP A 38 1.50 22.71 0.80
CA ASP A 38 1.14 22.60 -0.61
C ASP A 38 -0.37 22.37 -0.71
N THR A 39 -1.10 23.33 -1.31
CA THR A 39 -2.54 23.28 -1.45
C THR A 39 -2.92 23.42 -2.93
N THR A 40 -3.68 22.47 -3.44
CA THR A 40 -4.14 22.44 -4.82
C THR A 40 -5.67 22.34 -4.83
N ALA A 41 -6.33 23.28 -5.48
CA ALA A 41 -7.80 23.30 -5.58
C ALA A 41 -8.37 22.29 -6.58
N SER A 42 -7.53 21.75 -7.44
CA SER A 42 -7.90 20.76 -8.47
C SER A 42 -6.96 19.55 -8.40
N ASN A 43 -6.42 19.10 -9.49
CA ASN A 43 -5.59 17.90 -9.56
C ASN A 43 -4.13 18.18 -9.20
N ARG A 44 -3.52 17.29 -8.43
CA ARG A 44 -2.08 17.22 -8.22
C ARG A 44 -1.55 15.91 -8.80
N THR A 45 -0.65 15.99 -9.78
CA THR A 45 -0.02 14.83 -10.38
C THR A 45 1.47 14.80 -10.06
N VAL A 46 1.97 13.67 -9.58
CA VAL A 46 3.40 13.42 -9.37
C VAL A 46 3.79 12.20 -10.20
N GLY A 47 4.70 12.40 -11.16
CA GLY A 47 5.28 11.33 -11.97
C GLY A 47 6.76 11.17 -11.65
N THR A 48 7.21 9.94 -11.38
CA THR A 48 8.60 9.61 -11.10
C THR A 48 9.03 8.47 -12.02
N GLY A 49 10.05 8.70 -12.84
CA GLY A 49 10.60 7.68 -13.75
C GLY A 49 11.51 6.65 -13.05
N GLY A 50 11.84 6.88 -11.80
CA GLY A 50 12.64 6.00 -10.97
C GLY A 50 11.92 5.68 -9.65
N THR A 51 12.62 5.78 -8.54
CA THR A 51 12.10 5.50 -7.20
C THR A 51 11.49 6.75 -6.56
N LEU A 52 10.30 6.65 -6.02
CA LEU A 52 9.74 7.60 -5.07
C LEU A 52 9.96 7.08 -3.65
N GLN A 53 10.67 7.83 -2.82
CA GLN A 53 10.89 7.49 -1.42
C GLN A 53 10.39 8.60 -0.51
N GLU A 54 9.52 8.26 0.42
CA GLU A 54 9.03 9.15 1.47
C GLU A 54 9.42 8.58 2.84
N LYS A 55 10.11 9.37 3.67
CA LYS A 55 10.46 9.01 5.05
C LYS A 55 9.80 10.00 6.01
N ILE A 56 8.90 9.53 6.83
CA ILE A 56 8.13 10.30 7.79
C ILE A 56 8.40 9.76 9.19
N VAL A 57 8.93 10.60 10.09
CA VAL A 57 9.23 10.21 11.48
C VAL A 57 7.97 10.24 12.36
N GLY A 58 6.98 11.07 11.98
CA GLY A 58 5.71 11.18 12.70
C GLY A 58 4.56 10.47 11.99
N LEU A 59 3.38 11.06 12.05
CA LEU A 59 2.19 10.52 11.41
C LEU A 59 2.20 10.81 9.90
N ALA A 60 2.08 9.77 9.09
CA ALA A 60 1.70 9.88 7.68
C ALA A 60 0.19 9.67 7.55
N GLN A 61 -0.55 10.68 7.14
CA GLN A 61 -2.00 10.62 6.95
C GLN A 61 -2.36 10.88 5.49
N ARG A 62 -3.18 9.99 4.92
CA ARG A 62 -3.76 10.16 3.58
C ARG A 62 -5.27 9.93 3.69
N VAL A 63 -6.05 10.95 3.38
CA VAL A 63 -7.52 10.92 3.40
C VAL A 63 -8.03 11.11 1.98
N SER A 64 -9.03 10.35 1.59
CA SER A 64 -9.73 10.47 0.32
C SER A 64 -11.21 10.23 0.56
N ASP A 65 -12.07 11.14 0.09
CA ASP A 65 -13.52 11.04 0.28
C ASP A 65 -14.16 9.96 -0.60
N GLU A 66 -13.48 9.58 -1.69
CA GLU A 66 -14.01 8.56 -2.60
C GLU A 66 -13.21 7.26 -2.54
N LYS A 67 -11.95 7.29 -3.00
CA LYS A 67 -11.15 6.07 -3.16
C LYS A 67 -9.66 6.32 -3.07
N ASN A 68 -8.97 5.49 -2.30
CA ASN A 68 -7.52 5.37 -2.35
C ASN A 68 -7.16 4.11 -3.14
N LYS A 69 -6.48 4.27 -4.29
CA LYS A 69 -6.07 3.16 -5.15
C LYS A 69 -4.56 3.02 -5.15
N ILE A 70 -4.07 1.85 -4.74
CA ILE A 70 -2.66 1.47 -4.80
C ILE A 70 -2.56 0.27 -5.74
N VAL A 71 -1.75 0.38 -6.79
CA VAL A 71 -1.54 -0.69 -7.76
C VAL A 71 -0.04 -0.90 -7.92
N ALA A 72 0.41 -2.10 -7.65
CA ALA A 72 1.78 -2.55 -7.83
C ALA A 72 1.79 -4.04 -8.19
N PRO A 73 2.81 -4.55 -8.91
CA PRO A 73 2.98 -5.98 -9.12
C PRO A 73 3.10 -6.77 -7.82
N LEU A 74 3.85 -6.20 -6.85
CA LEU A 74 3.99 -6.73 -5.49
C LEU A 74 3.66 -5.63 -4.48
N SER A 75 3.03 -6.00 -3.38
CA SER A 75 2.66 -5.08 -2.31
C SER A 75 3.19 -5.57 -0.96
N TYR A 76 3.84 -4.67 -0.23
CA TYR A 76 4.25 -4.88 1.15
C TYR A 76 3.57 -3.84 2.04
N MET A 77 2.90 -4.29 3.08
CA MET A 77 2.31 -3.45 4.11
C MET A 77 2.54 -4.09 5.48
N GLY A 78 3.28 -3.42 6.33
CA GLY A 78 3.60 -3.98 7.65
C GLY A 78 4.80 -3.31 8.29
N SER A 79 5.46 -4.03 9.17
CA SER A 79 6.73 -3.70 9.79
C SER A 79 7.83 -4.62 9.29
N GLU A 80 9.09 -4.30 9.61
CA GLU A 80 10.22 -5.17 9.30
C GLU A 80 9.96 -6.60 9.83
N GLY A 81 9.91 -7.57 8.93
CA GLY A 81 9.62 -8.98 9.25
C GLY A 81 8.14 -9.39 9.34
N GLN A 82 7.18 -8.46 9.22
CA GLN A 82 5.75 -8.76 9.26
C GLN A 82 4.99 -8.07 8.11
N ASN A 83 4.46 -8.85 7.17
CA ASN A 83 3.62 -8.38 6.08
C ASN A 83 2.15 -8.75 6.35
N ILE A 84 1.25 -7.74 6.37
CA ILE A 84 -0.19 -7.95 6.61
C ILE A 84 -0.80 -8.92 5.59
N PHE A 85 -0.42 -8.82 4.33
CA PHE A 85 -0.95 -9.72 3.29
C PHE A 85 -0.50 -11.16 3.50
N ARG A 86 0.72 -11.38 4.00
CA ARG A 86 1.20 -12.72 4.36
C ARG A 86 0.45 -13.28 5.57
N LEU A 87 0.22 -12.46 6.60
CA LEU A 87 -0.61 -12.88 7.74
C LEU A 87 -2.03 -13.25 7.32
N LEU A 88 -2.60 -12.51 6.35
CA LEU A 88 -3.91 -12.85 5.78
C LEU A 88 -3.85 -14.17 5.01
N GLU A 89 -2.81 -14.41 4.23
CA GLU A 89 -2.59 -15.68 3.52
C GLU A 89 -2.51 -16.86 4.50
N ASP A 90 -1.72 -16.73 5.57
CA ASP A 90 -1.57 -17.75 6.61
C ASP A 90 -2.88 -18.02 7.34
N THR A 91 -3.66 -16.95 7.62
CA THR A 91 -5.00 -17.09 8.22
C THR A 91 -5.95 -17.86 7.33
N ILE A 92 -5.96 -17.57 6.04
CA ILE A 92 -6.80 -18.28 5.06
C ILE A 92 -6.37 -19.75 4.96
N GLN A 93 -5.08 -20.02 4.97
CA GLN A 93 -4.54 -21.38 5.01
C GLN A 93 -5.05 -22.15 6.24
N LEU A 94 -4.92 -21.55 7.42
CA LEU A 94 -5.36 -22.16 8.67
C LEU A 94 -6.87 -22.46 8.67
N LEU A 95 -7.70 -21.55 8.15
CA LEU A 95 -9.14 -21.80 8.01
C LEU A 95 -9.44 -22.98 7.08
N GLY A 96 -8.70 -23.11 5.99
CA GLY A 96 -8.81 -24.26 5.09
C GLY A 96 -8.45 -25.59 5.76
N GLU A 97 -7.40 -25.60 6.56
CA GLU A 97 -6.95 -26.78 7.32
C GLU A 97 -7.97 -27.18 8.40
N VAL A 98 -8.54 -26.22 9.12
CA VAL A 98 -9.61 -26.45 10.09
C VAL A 98 -10.84 -27.05 9.42
N ALA A 99 -11.27 -26.50 8.30
CA ALA A 99 -12.41 -27.01 7.53
C ALA A 99 -12.16 -28.45 7.04
N SER A 100 -10.96 -28.76 6.53
CA SER A 100 -10.58 -30.12 6.11
C SER A 100 -10.58 -31.11 7.27
N THR A 101 -10.09 -30.69 8.43
CA THR A 101 -10.08 -31.51 9.63
C THR A 101 -11.50 -31.83 10.11
N LEU A 102 -12.39 -30.81 10.08
CA LEU A 102 -13.80 -31.02 10.45
C LEU A 102 -14.53 -31.93 9.47
N ALA A 103 -14.24 -31.86 8.16
CA ALA A 103 -14.85 -32.71 7.16
C ALA A 103 -14.55 -34.20 7.36
N THR A 104 -13.36 -34.52 7.90
CA THR A 104 -12.88 -35.90 8.06
C THR A 104 -13.02 -36.42 9.51
N ARG A 105 -13.46 -35.57 10.45
CA ARG A 105 -13.56 -35.95 11.86
C ARG A 105 -14.58 -37.04 12.09
N THR A 106 -14.16 -38.11 12.73
CA THR A 106 -15.02 -39.22 13.16
C THR A 106 -14.88 -39.44 14.68
N HIS A 107 -15.92 -40.01 15.29
CA HIS A 107 -15.91 -40.38 16.70
C HIS A 107 -16.17 -41.92 16.81
N ARG A 108 -15.15 -42.71 17.19
CA ARG A 108 -15.24 -44.12 17.53
C ARG A 108 -16.16 -44.94 16.61
N GLY A 109 -15.92 -44.88 15.26
CA GLY A 109 -16.69 -45.63 14.30
C GLY A 109 -18.01 -44.97 13.81
N SER A 110 -18.31 -43.77 14.28
CA SER A 110 -19.39 -42.96 13.71
C SER A 110 -19.00 -42.42 12.34
N PRO A 111 -19.98 -42.27 11.42
CA PRO A 111 -19.70 -41.61 10.13
C PRO A 111 -19.21 -40.19 10.28
N PRO A 112 -18.62 -39.61 9.23
CA PRO A 112 -18.31 -38.15 9.20
C PRO A 112 -19.54 -37.30 9.53
N PRO A 113 -19.36 -36.05 9.95
CA PRO A 113 -20.47 -35.13 10.22
C PRO A 113 -21.37 -34.95 8.98
N ASP A 114 -22.66 -34.73 9.19
CA ASP A 114 -23.61 -34.44 8.10
C ASP A 114 -23.17 -33.26 7.22
N GLN A 115 -22.41 -32.32 7.80
CA GLN A 115 -21.84 -31.15 7.13
C GLN A 115 -20.48 -31.40 6.45
N ALA A 116 -19.99 -32.63 6.38
CA ALA A 116 -18.67 -32.95 5.81
C ALA A 116 -18.47 -32.40 4.39
N SER A 117 -19.51 -32.46 3.55
CA SER A 117 -19.48 -31.89 2.19
C SER A 117 -19.33 -30.36 2.21
N THR A 118 -20.00 -29.68 3.14
CA THR A 118 -19.92 -28.23 3.31
C THR A 118 -18.50 -27.83 3.77
N PHE A 119 -17.92 -28.53 4.72
CA PHE A 119 -16.55 -28.27 5.17
C PHE A 119 -15.52 -28.52 4.06
N THR A 120 -15.72 -29.55 3.24
CA THR A 120 -14.87 -29.79 2.06
C THR A 120 -14.95 -28.65 1.05
N GLN A 121 -16.14 -28.12 0.80
CA GLN A 121 -16.31 -26.95 -0.07
C GLN A 121 -15.62 -25.70 0.50
N GLN A 122 -15.75 -25.45 1.80
CA GLN A 122 -15.08 -24.32 2.49
C GLN A 122 -13.56 -24.43 2.42
N ALA A 123 -13.00 -25.61 2.61
CA ALA A 123 -11.57 -25.86 2.43
C ALA A 123 -11.11 -25.54 1.00
N SER A 124 -11.85 -25.97 -0.01
CA SER A 124 -11.56 -25.68 -1.41
C SER A 124 -11.67 -24.19 -1.73
N GLN A 125 -12.64 -23.49 -1.15
CA GLN A 125 -12.76 -22.03 -1.27
C GLN A 125 -11.58 -21.30 -0.64
N ALA A 126 -11.12 -21.71 0.55
CA ALA A 126 -9.93 -21.14 1.20
C ALA A 126 -8.69 -21.26 0.31
N ILE A 127 -8.44 -22.43 -0.27
CA ILE A 127 -7.34 -22.65 -1.23
C ILE A 127 -7.45 -21.70 -2.43
N THR A 128 -8.66 -21.54 -2.98
CA THR A 128 -8.91 -20.65 -4.12
C THR A 128 -8.62 -19.19 -3.78
N ILE A 129 -9.06 -18.73 -2.59
CA ILE A 129 -8.83 -17.35 -2.12
C ILE A 129 -7.34 -17.12 -1.89
N LYS A 130 -6.65 -18.05 -1.21
CA LYS A 130 -5.21 -18.00 -1.02
C LYS A 130 -4.48 -17.88 -2.36
N GLY A 131 -4.83 -18.68 -3.36
CA GLY A 131 -4.21 -18.64 -4.68
C GLY A 131 -4.37 -17.31 -5.43
N LYS A 132 -5.36 -16.49 -5.08
CA LYS A 132 -5.51 -15.10 -5.61
C LYS A 132 -4.63 -14.10 -4.89
N LEU A 133 -4.30 -14.35 -3.64
CA LEU A 133 -3.51 -13.45 -2.79
C LEU A 133 -2.00 -13.66 -3.00
N THR A 134 -1.55 -14.92 -3.06
CA THR A 134 -0.13 -15.30 -3.16
C THR A 134 0.65 -14.54 -4.26
N PRO A 135 0.14 -14.34 -5.50
CA PRO A 135 0.90 -13.65 -6.55
C PRO A 135 1.18 -12.17 -6.31
N ILE A 136 0.51 -11.53 -5.36
CA ILE A 136 0.63 -10.09 -5.06
C ILE A 136 1.35 -9.78 -3.74
N ILE A 137 1.85 -10.81 -3.06
CA ILE A 137 2.58 -10.69 -1.79
C ILE A 137 4.09 -10.74 -2.07
N GLU A 138 4.83 -9.82 -1.45
CA GLU A 138 6.28 -9.81 -1.40
C GLU A 138 6.81 -10.76 -0.31
#